data_86649d1ab6a6dfc57dd8f19a9acebbde
#
_entry.id   86649d1ab6a6dfc57dd8f19a9acebbde
#
_cell.length_a   1.000
_cell.length_b   1.000
_cell.length_c   1.000
_cell.angle_alpha   90.00
_cell.angle_beta   90.00
_cell.angle_gamma   90.00
#
_symmetry.space_group_name_H-M   'P 1'
#
loop_
_entity.id
_entity.type
_entity.pdbx_description
1 polymer ?
#
loop_
_entity_poly.entity_id
_entity_poly.type
_entity_poly.pdbx_seq_one_letter_code
_entity_poly.pdbx_strand_id
1 'polypeptide(L)'
;MPKVLHLFRAPKKRLPMESLSSAAALVDRGFFGCAHARAASKRQLLLVDRETLDAMNLQPGIIRENITTDGLNINGLPVGQRLRVGAALLEVSAVCTPCDQLEKLRPGLRREIYGRRGMLCRVIEGGEIRIGDPIEKL
;
A
#
# COMPACT_ATOMS: atom_id res chain seq x y z
N MET A 1 -12.60 -10.91 -8.27
CA MET A 1 -12.68 -9.44 -8.17
C MET A 1 -11.59 -8.92 -7.25
N PRO A 2 -10.77 -7.99 -7.72
CA PRO A 2 -9.79 -7.36 -6.83
C PRO A 2 -10.48 -6.61 -5.70
N LYS A 3 -9.90 -6.73 -4.51
CA LYS A 3 -10.47 -6.10 -3.32
C LYS A 3 -9.40 -5.72 -2.29
N VAL A 4 -9.80 -4.84 -1.38
CA VAL A 4 -9.01 -4.47 -0.21
C VAL A 4 -9.11 -5.59 0.82
N LEU A 5 -7.98 -6.18 1.19
CA LEU A 5 -7.94 -7.25 2.17
C LEU A 5 -7.63 -6.73 3.58
N HIS A 6 -6.64 -5.83 3.69
CA HIS A 6 -6.26 -5.21 4.95
C HIS A 6 -5.94 -3.74 4.75
N LEU A 7 -6.11 -2.97 5.82
CA LEU A 7 -5.78 -1.54 5.86
C LEU A 7 -4.91 -1.27 7.09
N PHE A 8 -3.88 -0.45 6.90
CA PHE A 8 -2.96 -0.08 7.95
C PHE A 8 -2.56 1.38 7.84
N ARG A 9 -2.23 1.98 8.98
CA ARG A 9 -1.55 3.27 9.02
C ARG A 9 -0.40 3.21 10.00
N ALA A 10 0.61 4.05 9.79
CA ALA A 10 1.72 4.20 10.71
C ALA A 10 1.33 5.26 11.74
N PRO A 11 1.15 4.90 13.03
CA PRO A 11 0.84 5.91 14.05
C PRO A 11 2.02 6.86 14.26
N LYS A 12 3.25 6.34 14.12
CA LYS A 12 4.51 7.11 14.15
C LYS A 12 5.53 6.39 13.28
N LYS A 13 6.59 7.12 12.87
CA LYS A 13 7.70 6.50 12.16
C LYS A 13 8.33 5.40 13.03
N ARG A 14 8.69 4.29 12.38
CA ARG A 14 9.39 3.14 12.98
C ARG A 14 8.60 2.35 14.01
N LEU A 15 7.36 2.72 14.33
CA LEU A 15 6.48 1.89 15.15
C LEU A 15 5.74 0.90 14.26
N PRO A 16 5.27 -0.23 14.83
CA PRO A 16 4.43 -1.16 14.08
C PRO A 16 3.21 -0.47 13.47
N MET A 17 2.77 -0.99 12.32
CA MET A 17 1.57 -0.47 11.66
C MET A 17 0.33 -0.81 12.49
N GLU A 18 -0.62 0.12 12.51
CA GLU A 18 -1.91 -0.04 13.16
C GLU A 18 -2.92 -0.56 12.13
N SER A 19 -3.59 -1.68 12.47
CA SER A 19 -4.63 -2.26 11.63
C SER A 19 -5.92 -1.45 11.75
N LEU A 20 -6.58 -1.22 10.61
CA LEU A 20 -7.80 -0.44 10.53
C LEU A 20 -8.90 -1.25 9.84
N SER A 21 -10.16 -1.04 10.24
CA SER A 21 -11.30 -1.56 9.49
C SER A 21 -11.70 -0.63 8.35
N SER A 22 -11.41 0.66 8.49
CA SER A 22 -11.62 1.66 7.45
C SER A 22 -10.58 2.78 7.59
N ALA A 23 -10.33 3.48 6.50
CA ALA A 23 -9.37 4.57 6.46
C ALA A 23 -9.91 5.71 5.61
N ALA A 24 -9.67 6.95 6.04
CA ALA A 24 -10.00 8.13 5.27
C ALA A 24 -8.80 8.50 4.39
N ALA A 25 -8.94 8.35 3.08
CA ALA A 25 -7.93 8.81 2.13
C ALA A 25 -8.14 10.29 1.87
N LEU A 26 -7.10 11.09 2.10
CA LEU A 26 -7.13 12.53 1.94
C LEU A 26 -6.42 12.92 0.65
N VAL A 27 -7.08 13.76 -0.15
CA VAL A 27 -6.56 14.18 -1.44
C VAL A 27 -5.16 14.77 -1.30
N ASP A 28 -4.23 14.25 -2.13
CA ASP A 28 -2.82 14.64 -2.17
C ASP A 28 -2.11 14.56 -0.80
N ARG A 29 -2.53 13.62 0.06
CA ARG A 29 -1.90 13.42 1.38
C ARG A 29 -1.61 11.95 1.67
N GLY A 30 -2.63 11.11 1.67
CA GLY A 30 -2.59 9.72 2.09
C GLY A 30 -3.67 9.46 3.14
N PHE A 31 -3.48 8.47 4.01
CA PHE A 31 -4.45 8.16 5.05
C PHE A 31 -4.38 9.17 6.20
N PHE A 32 -5.54 9.62 6.64
CA PHE A 32 -5.66 10.44 7.84
C PHE A 32 -4.99 9.72 9.03
N GLY A 33 -4.15 10.45 9.75
CA GLY A 33 -3.46 9.91 10.93
C GLY A 33 -2.25 9.03 10.63
N CYS A 34 -1.89 8.85 9.37
CA CYS A 34 -0.71 8.06 9.00
C CYS A 34 0.54 8.93 8.98
N ALA A 35 1.62 8.46 9.61
CA ALA A 35 2.89 9.17 9.61
C ALA A 35 3.52 9.28 8.21
N HIS A 36 3.10 8.44 7.26
CA HIS A 36 3.55 8.48 5.87
C HIS A 36 2.79 9.51 5.04
N ALA A 37 1.68 10.06 5.54
CA ALA A 37 0.87 11.04 4.82
C ALA A 37 1.66 12.33 4.61
N ARG A 38 1.78 12.76 3.35
CA ARG A 38 2.60 13.90 3.00
C ARG A 38 2.13 14.54 1.71
N ALA A 39 1.87 15.84 1.74
CA ALA A 39 1.43 16.59 0.57
C ALA A 39 2.50 16.55 -0.53
N ALA A 40 2.05 16.49 -1.78
CA ALA A 40 2.88 16.51 -2.99
C ALA A 40 3.92 15.40 -3.05
N SER A 41 3.78 14.36 -2.25
CA SER A 41 4.70 13.23 -2.23
C SER A 41 4.22 12.14 -3.18
N LYS A 42 5.16 11.45 -3.82
CA LYS A 42 4.86 10.22 -4.57
C LYS A 42 4.65 9.03 -3.65
N ARG A 43 4.91 9.17 -2.35
CA ARG A 43 4.93 8.09 -1.35
C ARG A 43 3.81 8.24 -0.33
N GLN A 44 2.59 8.54 -0.78
CA GLN A 44 1.47 8.76 0.14
C GLN A 44 0.88 7.46 0.65
N LEU A 45 0.73 6.46 -0.20
CA LEU A 45 0.20 5.15 0.14
C LEU A 45 1.07 4.07 -0.50
N LEU A 46 1.30 2.99 0.24
CA LEU A 46 1.97 1.80 -0.30
C LEU A 46 0.95 0.68 -0.42
N LEU A 47 0.82 0.12 -1.61
CA LEU A 47 -0.04 -1.02 -1.91
C LEU A 47 0.83 -2.26 -2.13
N VAL A 48 0.50 -3.34 -1.44
CA VAL A 48 1.19 -4.64 -1.57
C VAL A 48 0.13 -5.72 -1.75
N ASP A 49 0.37 -6.66 -2.64
CA ASP A 49 -0.55 -7.75 -2.90
C ASP A 49 -0.36 -8.90 -1.91
N ARG A 50 -1.48 -9.51 -1.50
CA ARG A 50 -1.47 -10.67 -0.61
C ARG A 50 -0.65 -11.81 -1.20
N GLU A 51 -0.72 -11.98 -2.49
CA GLU A 51 -0.01 -13.06 -3.20
C GLU A 51 1.50 -12.99 -2.97
N THR A 52 2.08 -11.79 -2.96
CA THR A 52 3.51 -11.61 -2.65
C THR A 52 3.80 -11.89 -1.18
N LEU A 53 2.95 -11.41 -0.28
CA LEU A 53 3.13 -11.68 1.16
C LEU A 53 3.10 -13.17 1.44
N ASP A 54 2.16 -13.90 0.85
CA ASP A 54 2.07 -15.36 1.01
C ASP A 54 3.31 -16.06 0.45
N ALA A 55 3.75 -15.67 -0.74
CA ALA A 55 4.93 -16.26 -1.36
C ALA A 55 6.21 -16.03 -0.57
N MET A 56 6.30 -14.90 0.12
CA MET A 56 7.46 -14.54 0.95
C MET A 56 7.28 -14.94 2.42
N ASN A 57 6.14 -15.55 2.77
CA ASN A 57 5.82 -15.93 4.14
C ASN A 57 5.89 -14.74 5.11
N LEU A 58 5.26 -13.63 4.70
CA LEU A 58 5.20 -12.39 5.47
C LEU A 58 3.78 -12.11 5.95
N GLN A 59 3.66 -11.61 7.18
CA GLN A 59 2.37 -11.19 7.71
C GLN A 59 1.95 -9.84 7.12
N PRO A 60 0.66 -9.62 6.87
CA PRO A 60 0.17 -8.30 6.43
C PRO A 60 0.60 -7.20 7.40
N GLY A 61 0.99 -6.06 6.85
CA GLY A 61 1.44 -4.89 7.62
C GLY A 61 2.92 -4.90 7.98
N ILE A 62 3.58 -6.07 7.93
CA ILE A 62 4.97 -6.18 8.39
C ILE A 62 5.95 -5.37 7.52
N ILE A 63 5.67 -5.21 6.24
CA ILE A 63 6.50 -4.41 5.34
C ILE A 63 5.94 -3.00 5.15
N ARG A 64 5.08 -2.58 6.06
CA ARG A 64 4.58 -1.21 6.22
C ARG A 64 3.68 -0.73 5.10
N GLU A 65 2.96 -1.66 4.47
CA GLU A 65 1.96 -1.28 3.47
C GLU A 65 0.72 -0.67 4.13
N ASN A 66 0.09 0.26 3.41
CA ASN A 66 -1.17 0.87 3.83
C ASN A 66 -2.37 0.03 3.38
N ILE A 67 -2.30 -0.57 2.21
CA ILE A 67 -3.37 -1.39 1.65
C ILE A 67 -2.77 -2.72 1.22
N THR A 68 -3.31 -3.82 1.77
CA THR A 68 -3.03 -5.16 1.27
C THR A 68 -4.14 -5.51 0.30
N THR A 69 -3.78 -5.82 -0.94
CA THR A 69 -4.75 -6.14 -2.00
C THR A 69 -4.86 -7.63 -2.22
N ASP A 70 -5.99 -8.06 -2.77
CA ASP A 70 -6.24 -9.43 -3.19
C ASP A 70 -6.78 -9.44 -4.61
N GLY A 71 -6.24 -10.32 -5.45
CA GLY A 71 -6.74 -10.51 -6.80
C GLY A 71 -6.25 -9.51 -7.85
N LEU A 72 -5.24 -8.70 -7.54
CA LEU A 72 -4.69 -7.72 -8.46
C LEU A 72 -3.17 -7.83 -8.51
N ASN A 73 -2.60 -7.92 -9.71
CA ASN A 73 -1.15 -7.90 -9.89
C ASN A 73 -0.64 -6.45 -9.73
N ILE A 74 -0.43 -6.04 -8.48
CA ILE A 74 0.02 -4.69 -8.14
C ILE A 74 1.34 -4.34 -8.82
N ASN A 75 2.28 -5.28 -8.81
CA ASN A 75 3.63 -5.02 -9.30
C ASN A 75 3.70 -4.90 -10.84
N GLY A 76 2.65 -5.27 -11.52
CA GLY A 76 2.53 -5.13 -12.98
C GLY A 76 1.86 -3.83 -13.43
N LEU A 77 1.41 -2.98 -12.50
CA LEU A 77 0.74 -1.74 -12.86
C LEU A 77 1.75 -0.67 -13.29
N PRO A 78 1.49 0.03 -14.40
CA PRO A 78 2.39 1.11 -14.80
C PRO A 78 2.17 2.36 -13.95
N VAL A 79 3.20 3.18 -13.82
CA VAL A 79 3.07 4.51 -13.24
C VAL A 79 2.06 5.31 -14.06
N GLY A 80 1.15 6.00 -13.37
CA GLY A 80 0.04 6.71 -14.00
C GLY A 80 -1.27 5.95 -14.03
N GLN A 81 -1.24 4.64 -13.75
CA GLN A 81 -2.46 3.84 -13.68
C GLN A 81 -3.34 4.33 -12.54
N ARG A 82 -4.60 4.58 -12.83
CA ARG A 82 -5.57 4.98 -11.80
C ARG A 82 -6.38 3.77 -11.34
N LEU A 83 -6.69 3.79 -10.05
CA LEU A 83 -7.46 2.75 -9.38
C LEU A 83 -8.58 3.41 -8.58
N ARG A 84 -9.82 2.94 -8.79
CA ARG A 84 -10.90 3.27 -7.87
C ARG A 84 -10.85 2.26 -6.73
N VAL A 85 -10.63 2.72 -5.51
CA VAL A 85 -10.53 1.89 -4.32
C VAL A 85 -11.57 2.39 -3.32
N GLY A 86 -12.66 1.64 -3.14
CA GLY A 86 -13.79 2.15 -2.36
C GLY A 86 -14.26 3.48 -2.92
N ALA A 87 -14.36 4.50 -2.08
CA ALA A 87 -14.77 5.84 -2.49
C ALA A 87 -13.61 6.72 -2.98
N ALA A 88 -12.36 6.25 -2.87
CA ALA A 88 -11.19 7.04 -3.25
C ALA A 88 -10.71 6.73 -4.66
N LEU A 89 -10.02 7.69 -5.27
CA LEU A 89 -9.32 7.50 -6.53
C LEU A 89 -7.83 7.65 -6.27
N LEU A 90 -7.07 6.60 -6.58
CA LEU A 90 -5.62 6.57 -6.42
C LEU A 90 -4.94 6.53 -7.78
N GLU A 91 -3.71 7.03 -7.83
CA GLU A 91 -2.87 6.93 -9.02
C GLU A 91 -1.52 6.35 -8.63
N VAL A 92 -1.08 5.34 -9.35
CA VAL A 92 0.25 4.75 -9.16
C VAL A 92 1.30 5.82 -9.50
N SER A 93 2.14 6.15 -8.53
CA SER A 93 3.11 7.23 -8.65
C SER A 93 4.55 6.75 -8.78
N ALA A 94 4.88 5.60 -8.22
CA ALA A 94 6.24 5.06 -8.28
C ALA A 94 6.26 3.60 -7.87
N VAL A 95 7.28 2.89 -8.34
CA VAL A 95 7.60 1.55 -7.83
C VAL A 95 8.24 1.72 -6.45
N CYS A 96 7.83 0.89 -5.48
CA CYS A 96 8.50 0.88 -4.19
C CYS A 96 9.76 0.01 -4.29
N THR A 97 10.93 0.60 -4.08
CA THR A 97 12.18 -0.15 -4.10
C THR A 97 12.45 -0.75 -2.72
N PRO A 98 12.96 -2.00 -2.65
CA PRO A 98 13.36 -2.59 -1.38
C PRO A 98 14.46 -1.78 -0.71
N CYS A 99 14.42 -1.68 0.62
CA CYS A 99 15.39 -0.91 1.39
C CYS A 99 16.03 -1.78 2.48
N ASP A 100 17.05 -1.24 3.13
CA ASP A 100 17.81 -1.96 4.16
C ASP A 100 16.96 -2.35 5.38
N GLN A 101 15.84 -1.68 5.60
CA GLN A 101 14.94 -2.01 6.71
C GLN A 101 14.37 -3.42 6.58
N LEU A 102 14.24 -3.93 5.36
CA LEU A 102 13.75 -5.29 5.13
C LEU A 102 14.73 -6.34 5.66
N GLU A 103 16.03 -6.06 5.63
CA GLU A 103 17.04 -6.97 6.17
C GLU A 103 16.89 -7.17 7.67
N LYS A 104 16.35 -6.17 8.37
CA LYS A 104 16.09 -6.27 9.81
C LYS A 104 14.93 -7.22 10.12
N LEU A 105 14.00 -7.38 9.18
CA LEU A 105 12.89 -8.32 9.31
C LEU A 105 13.35 -9.75 9.06
N ARG A 106 14.15 -9.94 8.03
CA ARG A 106 14.68 -11.24 7.66
C ARG A 106 15.88 -11.06 6.73
N PRO A 107 17.05 -11.64 7.07
CA PRO A 107 18.22 -11.58 6.18
C PRO A 107 17.87 -12.11 4.78
N GLY A 108 18.27 -11.39 3.75
CA GLY A 108 18.01 -11.74 2.35
C GLY A 108 16.66 -11.28 1.80
N LEU A 109 15.77 -10.75 2.64
CA LEU A 109 14.44 -10.33 2.20
C LEU A 109 14.50 -9.22 1.14
N ARG A 110 15.42 -8.28 1.29
CA ARG A 110 15.59 -7.19 0.32
C ARG A 110 15.79 -7.73 -1.10
N ARG A 111 16.62 -8.77 -1.25
CA ARG A 111 16.87 -9.40 -2.54
C ARG A 111 15.69 -10.24 -3.01
N GLU A 112 15.10 -11.03 -2.11
CA GLU A 112 13.97 -11.90 -2.45
C GLU A 112 12.78 -11.13 -3.00
N ILE A 113 12.47 -9.98 -2.40
CA ILE A 113 11.28 -9.21 -2.74
C ILE A 113 11.52 -8.18 -3.87
N TYR A 114 12.73 -8.12 -4.40
CA TYR A 114 13.05 -7.18 -5.47
C TYR A 114 12.09 -7.38 -6.67
N GLY A 115 11.50 -6.28 -7.14
CA GLY A 115 10.51 -6.32 -8.21
C GLY A 115 9.09 -6.63 -7.75
N ARG A 116 8.90 -6.99 -6.46
CA ARG A 116 7.60 -7.35 -5.88
C ARG A 116 7.31 -6.60 -4.59
N ARG A 117 8.03 -5.48 -4.36
CA ARG A 117 7.93 -4.71 -3.10
C ARG A 117 6.62 -3.95 -2.97
N GLY A 118 5.87 -3.80 -4.06
CA GLY A 118 4.63 -3.05 -4.09
C GLY A 118 4.76 -1.76 -4.88
N MET A 119 3.65 -1.05 -4.95
CA MET A 119 3.57 0.20 -5.70
C MET A 119 3.14 1.34 -4.78
N LEU A 120 3.77 2.49 -4.97
CA LEU A 120 3.41 3.71 -4.26
C LEU A 120 2.33 4.44 -5.06
N CYS A 121 1.39 5.04 -4.33
CA CYS A 121 0.27 5.75 -4.93
C CYS A 121 0.09 7.12 -4.29
N ARG A 122 -0.54 8.02 -5.05
CA ARG A 122 -1.05 9.30 -4.57
C ARG A 122 -2.57 9.23 -4.53
N VAL A 123 -3.16 10.00 -3.63
CA VAL A 123 -4.62 10.13 -3.56
C VAL A 123 -5.03 11.29 -4.49
N ILE A 124 -5.79 10.95 -5.54
CA ILE A 124 -6.29 11.94 -6.52
C ILE A 124 -7.66 12.49 -6.08
N GLU A 125 -8.54 11.60 -5.62
CA GLU A 125 -9.82 11.97 -5.00
C GLU A 125 -9.90 11.31 -3.65
N GLY A 126 -10.24 12.09 -2.62
CA GLY A 126 -10.39 11.57 -1.27
C GLY A 126 -11.64 10.73 -1.13
N GLY A 127 -11.67 9.92 -0.09
CA GLY A 127 -12.83 9.09 0.23
C GLY A 127 -12.49 8.03 1.24
N GLU A 128 -13.53 7.40 1.77
CA GLU A 128 -13.36 6.30 2.72
C GLU A 128 -13.10 5.01 1.99
N ILE A 129 -12.13 4.24 2.51
CA ILE A 129 -11.80 2.91 2.03
C ILE A 129 -12.04 1.95 3.19
N ARG A 130 -12.73 0.85 2.93
CA ARG A 130 -13.04 -0.19 3.93
C ARG A 130 -12.48 -1.53 3.50
N ILE A 131 -12.19 -2.38 4.47
CA ILE A 131 -11.85 -3.79 4.19
C ILE A 131 -13.00 -4.41 3.39
N GLY A 132 -12.65 -5.11 2.31
CA GLY A 132 -13.61 -5.73 1.39
C GLY A 132 -14.04 -4.84 0.23
N ASP A 133 -13.69 -3.57 0.23
CA ASP A 133 -14.03 -2.68 -0.88
C ASP A 133 -13.40 -3.16 -2.19
N PRO A 134 -14.11 -2.98 -3.31
CA PRO A 134 -13.58 -3.37 -4.62
C PRO A 134 -12.45 -2.43 -5.04
N ILE A 135 -11.54 -2.99 -5.82
CA ILE A 135 -10.49 -2.24 -6.49
C ILE A 135 -10.73 -2.37 -7.99
N GLU A 136 -10.92 -1.24 -8.65
CA GLU A 136 -11.22 -1.18 -10.07
C GLU A 136 -10.09 -0.46 -10.80
N LYS A 137 -9.52 -1.13 -11.79
CA LYS A 137 -8.49 -0.56 -12.65
C LYS A 137 -9.19 0.25 -13.75
N LEU A 138 -8.85 1.53 -13.84
CA LEU A 138 -9.47 2.45 -14.79
C LEU A 138 -8.67 2.61 -16.08
#